data_40ab1426394679ed8cd8929d4812e2bd
#
_entry.id   40ab1426394679ed8cd8929d4812e2bd
#
_cell.length_a   1.000
_cell.length_b   1.000
_cell.length_c   1.000
_cell.angle_alpha   90.00
_cell.angle_beta   90.00
_cell.angle_gamma   90.00
#
_symmetry.space_group_name_H-M   'P 1'
#
loop_
_entity.id
_entity.type
_entity.pdbx_description
1 polymer ?
#
loop_
_entity_poly.entity_id
_entity_poly.type
_entity_poly.pdbx_seq_one_letter_code
_entity_poly.pdbx_strand_id
1 'polypeptide(L)'
;MAKIAVMGAGSWGTTFAKVLADNPENEVVLWARRKDVADEINQDRRNGDYLPGVHLPKTLTAKTDVATVLADAELVFLSVPSQSLRGNLQEWGPLLPKNAILVSLMKGVEKDTGLRMSEVIESVTGFPAAQIAVVSGPNLALEIAQEQPAASVAASTSTATAAAVAKAARNHYFTTFTNKDVIGTEFGGILKNLIAVAIGIVNGVGYGENTKASIMTRG
;
A
#
# COMPACT_ATOMS: atom_id res chain seq x y z
N MET A 1 -12.79 11.19 -13.02
CA MET A 1 -11.74 11.10 -11.98
C MET A 1 -12.17 9.99 -11.04
N ALA A 2 -11.29 9.05 -10.75
CA ALA A 2 -11.58 7.99 -9.78
C ALA A 2 -11.46 8.55 -8.36
N LYS A 3 -12.46 8.29 -7.51
CA LYS A 3 -12.42 8.66 -6.10
C LYS A 3 -11.68 7.60 -5.30
N ILE A 4 -10.59 7.99 -4.65
CA ILE A 4 -9.68 7.07 -3.98
C ILE A 4 -9.49 7.46 -2.52
N ALA A 5 -9.72 6.49 -1.63
CA ALA A 5 -9.40 6.59 -0.22
C ALA A 5 -8.08 5.86 0.08
N VAL A 6 -7.18 6.48 0.85
CA VAL A 6 -6.00 5.81 1.40
C VAL A 6 -6.12 5.81 2.92
N MET A 7 -6.18 4.63 3.51
CA MET A 7 -6.43 4.45 4.95
C MET A 7 -5.10 4.23 5.68
N GLY A 8 -4.53 5.32 6.21
CA GLY A 8 -3.30 5.31 7.00
C GLY A 8 -2.22 6.26 6.47
N ALA A 9 -1.90 7.29 7.25
CA ALA A 9 -0.94 8.35 6.94
C ALA A 9 0.47 8.07 7.52
N GLY A 10 0.92 6.80 7.54
CA GLY A 10 2.31 6.43 7.78
C GLY A 10 3.19 6.68 6.55
N SER A 11 4.49 6.39 6.64
CA SER A 11 5.44 6.63 5.52
C SER A 11 4.96 6.02 4.20
N TRP A 12 4.57 4.73 4.20
CA TRP A 12 4.12 4.06 2.99
C TRP A 12 2.75 4.55 2.50
N GLY A 13 1.79 4.75 3.40
CA GLY A 13 0.47 5.27 3.02
C GLY A 13 0.53 6.68 2.43
N THR A 14 1.32 7.56 3.02
CA THR A 14 1.53 8.93 2.50
C THR A 14 2.23 8.91 1.14
N THR A 15 3.27 8.07 0.99
CA THR A 15 3.96 7.91 -0.30
C THR A 15 3.01 7.40 -1.38
N PHE A 16 2.23 6.37 -1.07
CA PHE A 16 1.32 5.80 -2.05
C PHE A 16 0.16 6.75 -2.38
N ALA A 17 -0.32 7.52 -1.40
CA ALA A 17 -1.29 8.59 -1.63
C ALA A 17 -0.73 9.68 -2.56
N LYS A 18 0.57 10.03 -2.43
CA LYS A 18 1.26 10.92 -3.39
C LYS A 18 1.29 10.30 -4.78
N VAL A 19 1.72 9.03 -4.91
CA VAL A 19 1.76 8.32 -6.20
C VAL A 19 0.40 8.37 -6.90
N LEU A 20 -0.68 8.13 -6.15
CA LEU A 20 -2.05 8.18 -6.68
C LEU A 20 -2.48 9.61 -7.06
N ALA A 21 -2.12 10.62 -6.24
CA ALA A 21 -2.49 12.01 -6.46
C ALA A 21 -1.68 12.69 -7.58
N ASP A 22 -0.51 12.16 -7.93
CA ASP A 22 0.29 12.59 -9.09
C ASP A 22 -0.30 12.08 -10.42
N ASN A 23 -1.29 11.19 -10.38
CA ASN A 23 -2.10 10.84 -11.54
C ASN A 23 -3.32 11.79 -11.62
N PRO A 24 -3.42 12.66 -12.64
CA PRO A 24 -4.48 13.68 -12.74
C PRO A 24 -5.89 13.10 -12.95
N GLU A 25 -6.02 11.81 -13.23
CA GLU A 25 -7.32 11.14 -13.33
C GLU A 25 -7.92 10.77 -11.96
N ASN A 26 -7.20 11.01 -10.85
CA ASN A 26 -7.60 10.62 -9.51
C ASN A 26 -7.98 11.82 -8.63
N GLU A 27 -8.95 11.60 -7.75
CA GLU A 27 -9.23 12.42 -6.57
C GLU A 27 -8.87 11.60 -5.32
N VAL A 28 -7.86 12.04 -4.56
CA VAL A 28 -7.27 11.24 -3.48
C VAL A 28 -7.49 11.90 -2.13
N VAL A 29 -8.09 11.14 -1.20
CA VAL A 29 -8.26 11.53 0.20
C VAL A 29 -7.51 10.55 1.10
N LEU A 30 -6.59 11.07 1.91
CA LEU A 30 -5.81 10.30 2.86
C LEU A 30 -6.44 10.36 4.26
N TRP A 31 -6.70 9.22 4.87
CA TRP A 31 -7.10 9.17 6.27
C TRP A 31 -5.88 9.24 7.19
N ALA A 32 -5.86 10.25 8.04
CA ALA A 32 -4.88 10.39 9.11
C ALA A 32 -5.57 10.29 10.47
N ARG A 33 -5.14 9.36 11.31
CA ARG A 33 -5.70 9.19 12.67
C ARG A 33 -5.52 10.45 13.54
N ARG A 34 -4.40 11.15 13.38
CA ARG A 34 -4.05 12.37 14.13
C ARG A 34 -4.44 13.60 13.31
N LYS A 35 -5.09 14.54 14.00
CA LYS A 35 -5.52 15.81 13.39
C LYS A 35 -4.34 16.69 12.97
N ASP A 36 -3.28 16.75 13.76
CA ASP A 36 -2.08 17.52 13.46
C ASP A 36 -1.41 17.06 12.16
N VAL A 37 -1.36 15.74 11.90
CA VAL A 37 -0.86 15.19 10.63
C VAL A 37 -1.75 15.57 9.46
N ALA A 38 -3.08 15.51 9.63
CA ALA A 38 -4.00 15.93 8.58
C ALA A 38 -3.89 17.43 8.27
N ASP A 39 -3.76 18.24 9.30
CA ASP A 39 -3.59 19.70 9.18
C ASP A 39 -2.27 20.03 8.46
N GLU A 40 -1.13 19.39 8.83
CA GLU A 40 0.17 19.57 8.19
C GLU A 40 0.11 19.20 6.69
N ILE A 41 -0.51 18.06 6.35
CA ILE A 41 -0.69 17.66 4.96
C ILE A 41 -1.49 18.69 4.16
N ASN A 42 -2.56 19.23 4.73
CA ASN A 42 -3.44 20.16 4.04
C ASN A 42 -2.87 21.57 3.93
N GLN A 43 -2.15 22.06 4.95
CA GLN A 43 -1.65 23.43 5.03
C GLN A 43 -0.24 23.56 4.48
N ASP A 44 0.67 22.66 4.95
CA ASP A 44 2.10 22.74 4.67
C ASP A 44 2.55 21.82 3.54
N ARG A 45 1.63 20.96 3.05
CA ARG A 45 1.94 19.95 2.03
C ARG A 45 3.09 19.02 2.42
N ARG A 46 3.12 18.61 3.68
CA ARG A 46 4.16 17.77 4.26
C ARG A 46 3.56 16.77 5.24
N ASN A 47 4.32 15.72 5.50
CA ASN A 47 4.10 14.79 6.60
C ASN A 47 5.46 14.53 7.25
N GLY A 48 5.93 15.48 8.05
CA GLY A 48 7.29 15.55 8.55
C GLY A 48 7.70 14.37 9.43
N ASP A 49 6.77 13.86 10.24
CA ASP A 49 7.00 12.70 11.12
C ASP A 49 7.29 11.41 10.34
N TYR A 50 6.64 11.23 9.20
CA TYR A 50 6.66 9.95 8.47
C TYR A 50 7.38 10.01 7.12
N LEU A 51 7.50 11.19 6.53
CA LEU A 51 8.10 11.39 5.21
C LEU A 51 8.85 12.72 5.15
N PRO A 52 9.93 12.88 5.93
CA PRO A 52 10.66 14.14 6.04
C PRO A 52 11.25 14.58 4.71
N GLY A 53 11.17 15.89 4.44
CA GLY A 53 11.76 16.50 3.25
C GLY A 53 10.99 16.31 1.95
N VAL A 54 9.84 15.63 1.96
CA VAL A 54 9.00 15.43 0.78
C VAL A 54 7.87 16.46 0.73
N HIS A 55 7.66 17.04 -0.45
CA HIS A 55 6.52 17.92 -0.71
C HIS A 55 5.38 17.13 -1.37
N LEU A 56 4.17 17.26 -0.81
CA LEU A 56 2.98 16.55 -1.28
C LEU A 56 2.19 17.39 -2.30
N PRO A 57 1.58 16.77 -3.31
CA PRO A 57 0.81 17.47 -4.34
C PRO A 57 -0.41 18.20 -3.74
N LYS A 58 -0.77 19.33 -4.33
CA LYS A 58 -1.93 20.13 -3.89
C LYS A 58 -3.27 19.40 -4.03
N THR A 59 -3.32 18.42 -4.92
CA THR A 59 -4.48 17.56 -5.17
C THR A 59 -4.72 16.53 -4.07
N LEU A 60 -3.70 16.23 -3.25
CA LEU A 60 -3.84 15.35 -2.09
C LEU A 60 -4.48 16.11 -0.92
N THR A 61 -5.56 15.57 -0.38
CA THR A 61 -6.18 16.06 0.85
C THR A 61 -6.15 15.03 1.95
N ALA A 62 -6.14 15.45 3.21
CA ALA A 62 -6.16 14.55 4.34
C ALA A 62 -7.31 14.88 5.30
N LYS A 63 -7.94 13.85 5.87
CA LYS A 63 -9.04 13.98 6.83
C LYS A 63 -8.91 12.96 7.95
N THR A 64 -9.51 13.25 9.10
CA THR A 64 -9.54 12.35 10.26
C THR A 64 -10.84 11.55 10.36
N ASP A 65 -11.91 12.03 9.77
CA ASP A 65 -13.21 11.35 9.79
C ASP A 65 -13.27 10.24 8.73
N VAL A 66 -13.40 9.01 9.19
CA VAL A 66 -13.40 7.80 8.35
C VAL A 66 -14.57 7.82 7.36
N ALA A 67 -15.77 8.20 7.81
CA ALA A 67 -16.96 8.21 6.96
C ALA A 67 -16.78 9.16 5.77
N THR A 68 -16.24 10.34 6.03
CA THR A 68 -15.97 11.33 4.96
C THR A 68 -14.89 10.84 3.98
N VAL A 69 -13.86 10.13 4.47
CA VAL A 69 -12.78 9.60 3.60
C VAL A 69 -13.29 8.49 2.71
N LEU A 70 -14.13 7.60 3.24
CA LEU A 70 -14.67 6.46 2.50
C LEU A 70 -15.88 6.81 1.61
N ALA A 71 -16.48 7.99 1.78
CA ALA A 71 -17.67 8.39 1.02
C ALA A 71 -17.41 8.32 -0.49
N ASP A 72 -18.20 7.51 -1.18
CA ASP A 72 -18.15 7.30 -2.64
C ASP A 72 -16.79 6.82 -3.19
N ALA A 73 -15.90 6.29 -2.35
CA ALA A 73 -14.61 5.77 -2.81
C ALA A 73 -14.79 4.55 -3.73
N GLU A 74 -14.21 4.62 -4.92
CA GLU A 74 -14.16 3.51 -5.88
C GLU A 74 -13.02 2.54 -5.56
N LEU A 75 -11.89 3.07 -5.05
CA LEU A 75 -10.76 2.29 -4.57
C LEU A 75 -10.41 2.71 -3.14
N VAL A 76 -10.20 1.73 -2.27
CA VAL A 76 -9.80 1.94 -0.88
C VAL A 76 -8.48 1.23 -0.63
N PHE A 77 -7.40 2.00 -0.52
CA PHE A 77 -6.06 1.49 -0.22
C PHE A 77 -5.83 1.42 1.28
N LEU A 78 -5.54 0.23 1.78
CA LEU A 78 -5.31 -0.05 3.19
C LEU A 78 -3.82 -0.04 3.49
N SER A 79 -3.35 0.87 4.33
CA SER A 79 -1.93 1.08 4.68
C SER A 79 -1.76 1.31 6.19
N VAL A 80 -2.27 0.40 6.98
CA VAL A 80 -2.12 0.37 8.45
C VAL A 80 -1.15 -0.76 8.86
N PRO A 81 -0.65 -0.78 10.10
CA PRO A 81 0.10 -1.93 10.58
C PRO A 81 -0.71 -3.22 10.44
N SER A 82 -0.10 -4.29 9.90
CA SER A 82 -0.79 -5.55 9.58
C SER A 82 -1.59 -6.13 10.77
N GLN A 83 -1.05 -6.03 11.97
CA GLN A 83 -1.71 -6.54 13.19
C GLN A 83 -2.90 -5.69 13.67
N SER A 84 -3.08 -4.49 13.15
CA SER A 84 -4.24 -3.64 13.46
C SER A 84 -5.34 -3.69 12.39
N LEU A 85 -5.10 -4.40 11.28
CA LEU A 85 -6.03 -4.41 10.14
C LEU A 85 -7.42 -4.90 10.52
N ARG A 86 -7.53 -6.05 11.21
CA ARG A 86 -8.81 -6.63 11.62
C ARG A 86 -9.64 -5.67 12.45
N GLY A 87 -9.05 -5.08 13.50
CA GLY A 87 -9.73 -4.12 14.36
C GLY A 87 -10.23 -2.89 13.60
N ASN A 88 -9.37 -2.34 12.72
CA ASN A 88 -9.77 -1.22 11.87
C ASN A 88 -10.91 -1.60 10.92
N LEU A 89 -10.86 -2.78 10.29
CA LEU A 89 -11.91 -3.20 9.36
C LEU A 89 -13.24 -3.52 10.08
N GLN A 90 -13.21 -3.93 11.33
CA GLN A 90 -14.43 -4.08 12.14
C GLN A 90 -15.16 -2.73 12.35
N GLU A 91 -14.40 -1.65 12.50
CA GLU A 91 -14.95 -0.29 12.59
C GLU A 91 -15.34 0.26 11.22
N TRP A 92 -14.50 0.10 10.22
CA TRP A 92 -14.65 0.72 8.90
C TRP A 92 -15.57 -0.04 7.96
N GLY A 93 -15.69 -1.35 8.15
CA GLY A 93 -16.45 -2.25 7.27
C GLY A 93 -17.87 -1.76 6.95
N PRO A 94 -18.66 -1.30 7.95
CA PRO A 94 -20.00 -0.76 7.70
C PRO A 94 -20.01 0.53 6.84
N LEU A 95 -18.88 1.24 6.75
CA LEU A 95 -18.73 2.49 6.01
C LEU A 95 -18.15 2.29 4.60
N LEU A 96 -17.67 1.09 4.28
CA LEU A 96 -17.09 0.79 2.97
C LEU A 96 -18.17 0.79 1.89
N PRO A 97 -17.96 1.49 0.76
CA PRO A 97 -18.88 1.42 -0.37
C PRO A 97 -18.90 0.00 -0.95
N LYS A 98 -20.08 -0.58 -1.13
CA LYS A 98 -20.27 -2.01 -1.52
C LYS A 98 -19.58 -2.40 -2.83
N ASN A 99 -19.41 -1.46 -3.74
CA ASN A 99 -18.80 -1.67 -5.05
C ASN A 99 -17.32 -1.27 -5.09
N ALA A 100 -16.73 -0.85 -3.96
CA ALA A 100 -15.34 -0.46 -3.90
C ALA A 100 -14.41 -1.65 -4.15
N ILE A 101 -13.24 -1.37 -4.70
CA ILE A 101 -12.11 -2.29 -4.72
C ILE A 101 -11.27 -2.02 -3.47
N LEU A 102 -11.04 -3.06 -2.66
CA LEU A 102 -10.19 -2.97 -1.48
C LEU A 102 -8.77 -3.41 -1.84
N VAL A 103 -7.78 -2.58 -1.54
CA VAL A 103 -6.38 -2.81 -1.94
C VAL A 103 -5.48 -2.86 -0.73
N SER A 104 -4.85 -4.00 -0.48
CA SER A 104 -3.83 -4.12 0.56
C SER A 104 -2.49 -3.58 0.07
N LEU A 105 -1.92 -2.62 0.81
CA LEU A 105 -0.53 -2.15 0.68
C LEU A 105 0.39 -2.76 1.74
N MET A 106 -0.15 -3.62 2.59
CA MET A 106 0.54 -4.15 3.76
C MET A 106 1.37 -5.38 3.41
N LYS A 107 2.40 -5.60 4.20
CA LYS A 107 3.24 -6.80 4.14
C LYS A 107 3.18 -7.51 5.49
N GLY A 108 2.70 -8.74 5.51
CA GLY A 108 2.61 -9.53 6.72
C GLY A 108 1.50 -10.56 6.69
N VAL A 109 1.48 -11.38 7.74
CA VAL A 109 0.40 -12.29 8.11
C VAL A 109 -0.14 -11.90 9.47
N GLU A 110 -1.39 -12.15 9.72
CA GLU A 110 -2.00 -11.93 11.04
C GLU A 110 -1.47 -12.97 12.04
N LYS A 111 -0.99 -12.52 13.19
CA LYS A 111 -0.22 -13.34 14.13
C LYS A 111 -0.99 -14.57 14.63
N ASP A 112 -2.26 -14.39 15.03
CA ASP A 112 -3.01 -15.44 15.72
C ASP A 112 -3.68 -16.43 14.77
N THR A 113 -3.98 -15.99 13.55
CA THR A 113 -4.70 -16.79 12.55
C THR A 113 -3.80 -17.31 11.42
N GLY A 114 -2.64 -16.69 11.21
CA GLY A 114 -1.78 -16.95 10.05
C GLY A 114 -2.36 -16.46 8.72
N LEU A 115 -3.49 -15.75 8.72
CA LEU A 115 -4.14 -15.26 7.51
C LEU A 115 -3.30 -14.16 6.84
N ARG A 116 -3.20 -14.21 5.52
CA ARG A 116 -2.68 -13.12 4.70
C ARG A 116 -3.59 -11.90 4.77
N MET A 117 -3.08 -10.73 4.47
CA MET A 117 -3.87 -9.50 4.58
C MET A 117 -5.12 -9.49 3.69
N SER A 118 -5.03 -10.07 2.49
CA SER A 118 -6.19 -10.25 1.60
C SER A 118 -7.28 -11.12 2.22
N GLU A 119 -6.89 -12.21 2.91
CA GLU A 119 -7.83 -13.10 3.60
C GLU A 119 -8.45 -12.43 4.84
N VAL A 120 -7.68 -11.61 5.57
CA VAL A 120 -8.23 -10.81 6.67
C VAL A 120 -9.28 -9.83 6.15
N ILE A 121 -9.02 -9.15 5.03
CA ILE A 121 -9.99 -8.25 4.40
C ILE A 121 -11.27 -9.01 4.06
N GLU A 122 -11.16 -10.11 3.33
CA GLU A 122 -12.30 -10.93 2.93
C GLU A 122 -13.11 -11.43 4.14
N SER A 123 -12.42 -11.98 5.16
CA SER A 123 -13.06 -12.56 6.35
C SER A 123 -13.81 -11.54 7.21
N VAL A 124 -13.34 -10.30 7.26
CA VAL A 124 -13.95 -9.27 8.12
C VAL A 124 -15.04 -8.50 7.39
N THR A 125 -14.82 -8.19 6.12
CA THR A 125 -15.70 -7.29 5.35
C THR A 125 -16.75 -8.04 4.54
N GLY A 126 -16.52 -9.32 4.24
CA GLY A 126 -17.37 -10.11 3.34
C GLY A 126 -17.26 -9.71 1.85
N PHE A 127 -16.32 -8.85 1.49
CA PHE A 127 -16.06 -8.51 0.09
C PHE A 127 -15.55 -9.74 -0.66
N PRO A 128 -16.06 -10.00 -1.87
CA PRO A 128 -15.58 -11.13 -2.65
C PRO A 128 -14.13 -10.94 -3.06
N ALA A 129 -13.36 -12.03 -3.15
CA ALA A 129 -11.94 -12.01 -3.56
C ALA A 129 -11.70 -11.26 -4.89
N ALA A 130 -12.69 -11.23 -5.78
CA ALA A 130 -12.62 -10.49 -7.04
C ALA A 130 -12.61 -8.96 -6.87
N GLN A 131 -13.06 -8.43 -5.74
CA GLN A 131 -13.00 -7.00 -5.39
C GLN A 131 -11.79 -6.67 -4.48
N ILE A 132 -10.95 -7.64 -4.20
CA ILE A 132 -9.76 -7.47 -3.37
C ILE A 132 -8.51 -7.55 -4.26
N ALA A 133 -7.60 -6.61 -4.08
CA ALA A 133 -6.30 -6.61 -4.70
C ALA A 133 -5.19 -6.42 -3.65
N VAL A 134 -3.99 -6.79 -4.01
CA VAL A 134 -2.78 -6.51 -3.23
C VAL A 134 -1.78 -5.77 -4.11
N VAL A 135 -1.04 -4.82 -3.53
CA VAL A 135 0.07 -4.16 -4.22
C VAL A 135 1.35 -4.45 -3.44
N SER A 136 2.32 -5.02 -4.13
CA SER A 136 3.62 -5.37 -3.56
C SER A 136 4.75 -5.13 -4.55
N GLY A 137 5.98 -5.01 -4.04
CA GLY A 137 7.18 -4.77 -4.83
C GLY A 137 8.36 -4.36 -3.96
N PRO A 138 9.52 -4.11 -4.56
CA PRO A 138 10.72 -3.58 -3.89
C PRO A 138 10.55 -2.07 -3.67
N ASN A 139 9.63 -1.69 -2.79
CA ASN A 139 9.20 -0.31 -2.61
C ASN A 139 9.82 0.28 -1.34
N LEU A 140 10.68 1.28 -1.50
CA LEU A 140 11.20 2.12 -0.44
C LEU A 140 10.45 3.46 -0.48
N ALA A 141 9.73 3.77 0.59
CA ALA A 141 8.81 4.90 0.65
C ALA A 141 9.47 6.24 0.27
N LEU A 142 10.63 6.54 0.85
CA LEU A 142 11.32 7.81 0.62
C LEU A 142 11.80 7.97 -0.84
N GLU A 143 12.36 6.92 -1.43
CA GLU A 143 12.86 6.95 -2.82
C GLU A 143 11.72 7.20 -3.82
N ILE A 144 10.59 6.50 -3.62
CA ILE A 144 9.40 6.68 -4.46
C ILE A 144 8.79 8.07 -4.25
N ALA A 145 8.73 8.56 -3.01
CA ALA A 145 8.24 9.90 -2.72
C ALA A 145 9.11 11.01 -3.33
N GLN A 146 10.40 10.73 -3.54
CA GLN A 146 11.36 11.57 -4.28
C GLN A 146 11.30 11.36 -5.80
N GLU A 147 10.29 10.65 -6.29
CA GLU A 147 10.03 10.40 -7.71
C GLU A 147 11.11 9.57 -8.42
N GLN A 148 11.89 8.77 -7.67
CA GLN A 148 12.80 7.82 -8.30
C GLN A 148 11.99 6.74 -9.03
N PRO A 149 12.42 6.32 -10.23
CA PRO A 149 11.72 5.32 -11.01
C PRO A 149 11.53 4.02 -10.22
N ALA A 150 10.29 3.60 -10.07
CA ALA A 150 9.94 2.43 -9.29
C ALA A 150 8.80 1.62 -9.95
N ALA A 151 8.72 0.35 -9.58
CA ALA A 151 7.69 -0.54 -10.07
C ALA A 151 7.07 -1.36 -8.92
N SER A 152 5.81 -1.74 -9.13
CA SER A 152 5.08 -2.65 -8.26
C SER A 152 4.25 -3.65 -9.07
N VAL A 153 3.66 -4.60 -8.37
CA VAL A 153 2.68 -5.54 -8.92
C VAL A 153 1.36 -5.35 -8.19
N ALA A 154 0.29 -5.15 -8.95
CA ALA A 154 -1.09 -5.23 -8.47
C ALA A 154 -1.64 -6.62 -8.80
N ALA A 155 -1.95 -7.42 -7.79
CA ALA A 155 -2.49 -8.77 -7.98
C ALA A 155 -3.92 -8.87 -7.46
N SER A 156 -4.79 -9.50 -8.26
CA SER A 156 -6.17 -9.84 -7.88
C SER A 156 -6.62 -11.06 -8.66
N THR A 157 -7.54 -11.85 -8.11
CA THR A 157 -8.20 -12.93 -8.84
C THR A 157 -8.99 -12.41 -10.05
N SER A 158 -9.42 -11.15 -10.03
CA SER A 158 -10.07 -10.43 -11.14
C SER A 158 -9.04 -9.60 -11.91
N THR A 159 -8.89 -9.88 -13.21
CA THR A 159 -8.02 -9.10 -14.11
C THR A 159 -8.47 -7.63 -14.20
N ALA A 160 -9.78 -7.38 -14.18
CA ALA A 160 -10.34 -6.04 -14.23
C ALA A 160 -9.97 -5.23 -12.98
N THR A 161 -10.05 -5.86 -11.80
CA THR A 161 -9.64 -5.27 -10.51
C THR A 161 -8.15 -4.94 -10.49
N ALA A 162 -7.30 -5.88 -10.89
CA ALA A 162 -5.85 -5.64 -10.98
C ALA A 162 -5.52 -4.49 -11.95
N ALA A 163 -6.20 -4.45 -13.12
CA ALA A 163 -6.03 -3.39 -14.11
C ALA A 163 -6.49 -2.01 -13.60
N ALA A 164 -7.62 -1.95 -12.89
CA ALA A 164 -8.10 -0.70 -12.28
C ALA A 164 -7.10 -0.14 -11.26
N VAL A 165 -6.56 -0.99 -10.39
CA VAL A 165 -5.52 -0.62 -9.41
C VAL A 165 -4.24 -0.16 -10.12
N ALA A 166 -3.79 -0.90 -11.14
CA ALA A 166 -2.59 -0.54 -11.89
C ALA A 166 -2.76 0.79 -12.65
N LYS A 167 -3.94 1.04 -13.22
CA LYS A 167 -4.26 2.33 -13.87
C LYS A 167 -4.22 3.47 -12.88
N ALA A 168 -4.84 3.32 -11.71
CA ALA A 168 -4.86 4.36 -10.68
C ALA A 168 -3.46 4.71 -10.17
N ALA A 169 -2.58 3.73 -9.96
CA ALA A 169 -1.24 3.93 -9.41
C ALA A 169 -0.18 4.33 -10.47
N ARG A 170 -0.56 4.42 -11.75
CA ARG A 170 0.39 4.72 -12.82
C ARG A 170 0.64 6.22 -12.97
N ASN A 171 1.90 6.64 -12.94
CA ASN A 171 2.35 7.98 -13.29
C ASN A 171 3.73 7.94 -14.00
N HIS A 172 4.44 9.07 -14.13
CA HIS A 172 5.69 9.16 -14.89
C HIS A 172 6.90 8.48 -14.21
N TYR A 173 6.86 8.27 -12.89
CA TYR A 173 7.93 7.61 -12.12
C TYR A 173 7.52 6.27 -11.52
N PHE A 174 6.21 5.93 -11.49
CA PHE A 174 5.72 4.71 -10.87
C PHE A 174 4.92 3.86 -11.85
N THR A 175 5.40 2.65 -12.11
CA THR A 175 4.75 1.67 -13.00
C THR A 175 4.20 0.51 -12.19
N THR A 176 2.94 0.14 -12.43
CA THR A 176 2.32 -1.01 -11.79
C THR A 176 1.97 -2.08 -12.82
N PHE A 177 2.58 -3.25 -12.69
CA PHE A 177 2.26 -4.44 -13.47
C PHE A 177 1.08 -5.19 -12.85
N THR A 178 0.40 -6.02 -13.63
CA THR A 178 -0.73 -6.83 -13.15
C THR A 178 -0.38 -8.30 -13.05
N ASN A 179 -0.96 -8.99 -12.04
CA ASN A 179 -0.81 -10.42 -11.83
C ASN A 179 -2.13 -11.02 -11.32
N LYS A 180 -2.32 -12.32 -11.46
CA LYS A 180 -3.44 -13.07 -10.85
C LYS A 180 -3.02 -13.85 -9.60
N ASP A 181 -1.74 -14.04 -9.39
CA ASP A 181 -1.19 -14.74 -8.24
C ASP A 181 -1.13 -13.80 -7.01
N VAL A 182 -2.25 -13.69 -6.32
CA VAL A 182 -2.36 -12.92 -5.08
C VAL A 182 -1.46 -13.50 -3.99
N ILE A 183 -1.45 -14.84 -3.86
CA ILE A 183 -0.68 -15.56 -2.84
C ILE A 183 0.82 -15.30 -3.00
N GLY A 184 1.35 -15.55 -4.19
CA GLY A 184 2.76 -15.32 -4.48
C GLY A 184 3.15 -13.86 -4.34
N THR A 185 2.27 -12.92 -4.71
CA THR A 185 2.52 -11.47 -4.58
C THR A 185 2.61 -11.05 -3.10
N GLU A 186 1.74 -11.56 -2.22
CA GLU A 186 1.80 -11.30 -0.78
C GLU A 186 3.03 -11.93 -0.15
N PHE A 187 3.28 -13.23 -0.40
CA PHE A 187 4.44 -13.93 0.17
C PHE A 187 5.77 -13.37 -0.32
N GLY A 188 5.90 -13.00 -1.59
CA GLY A 188 7.09 -12.32 -2.10
C GLY A 188 7.38 -11.02 -1.34
N GLY A 189 6.34 -10.25 -1.02
CA GLY A 189 6.47 -9.04 -0.19
C GLY A 189 6.87 -9.31 1.25
N ILE A 190 6.43 -10.42 1.84
CA ILE A 190 6.71 -10.83 3.22
C ILE A 190 8.13 -11.39 3.32
N LEU A 191 8.48 -12.33 2.45
CA LEU A 191 9.71 -13.12 2.53
C LEU A 191 10.95 -12.35 2.13
N LYS A 192 10.85 -11.31 1.30
CA LYS A 192 12.01 -10.52 0.86
C LYS A 192 12.89 -10.02 2.01
N ASN A 193 12.29 -9.71 3.16
CA ASN A 193 13.04 -9.22 4.31
C ASN A 193 13.87 -10.33 4.97
N LEU A 194 13.44 -11.58 4.93
CA LEU A 194 14.22 -12.76 5.35
C LEU A 194 15.47 -12.89 4.49
N ILE A 195 15.31 -12.74 3.17
CA ILE A 195 16.45 -12.79 2.24
C ILE A 195 17.41 -11.62 2.50
N ALA A 196 16.87 -10.42 2.75
CA ALA A 196 17.70 -9.27 3.10
C ALA A 196 18.52 -9.49 4.39
N VAL A 197 17.94 -10.12 5.40
CA VAL A 197 18.66 -10.50 6.65
C VAL A 197 19.74 -11.54 6.34
N ALA A 198 19.44 -12.57 5.54
CA ALA A 198 20.41 -13.58 5.14
C ALA A 198 21.62 -12.95 4.40
N ILE A 199 21.35 -12.03 3.47
CA ILE A 199 22.40 -11.28 2.76
C ILE A 199 23.21 -10.41 3.73
N GLY A 200 22.57 -9.77 4.70
CA GLY A 200 23.24 -8.99 5.75
C GLY A 200 24.19 -9.86 6.59
N ILE A 201 23.76 -11.07 6.97
CA ILE A 201 24.60 -12.04 7.70
C ILE A 201 25.80 -12.44 6.84
N VAL A 202 25.60 -12.80 5.58
CA VAL A 202 26.67 -13.19 4.65
C VAL A 202 27.69 -12.06 4.47
N ASN A 203 27.24 -10.83 4.39
CA ASN A 203 28.10 -9.65 4.36
C ASN A 203 28.91 -9.50 5.66
N GLY A 204 28.25 -9.62 6.81
CA GLY A 204 28.89 -9.46 8.12
C GLY A 204 29.95 -10.54 8.42
N VAL A 205 29.75 -11.75 7.91
CA VAL A 205 30.71 -12.86 8.01
C VAL A 205 31.87 -12.74 7.01
N GLY A 206 31.74 -11.88 6.00
CA GLY A 206 32.80 -11.62 5.02
C GLY A 206 32.81 -12.59 3.82
N TYR A 207 31.72 -13.29 3.54
CA TYR A 207 31.62 -14.10 2.33
C TYR A 207 31.59 -13.24 1.06
N GLY A 208 32.13 -13.80 -0.03
CA GLY A 208 32.26 -13.09 -1.31
C GLY A 208 30.94 -12.92 -2.08
N GLU A 209 31.00 -12.17 -3.19
CA GLU A 209 29.87 -11.81 -4.05
C GLU A 209 29.15 -13.03 -4.64
N ASN A 210 29.87 -14.11 -4.94
CA ASN A 210 29.25 -15.34 -5.46
C ASN A 210 28.26 -15.97 -4.48
N THR A 211 28.58 -15.97 -3.18
CA THR A 211 27.68 -16.48 -2.13
C THR A 211 26.43 -15.58 -2.01
N LYS A 212 26.62 -14.26 -2.05
CA LYS A 212 25.52 -13.29 -2.02
C LYS A 212 24.58 -13.47 -3.22
N ALA A 213 25.15 -13.53 -4.43
CA ALA A 213 24.40 -13.75 -5.66
C ALA A 213 23.60 -15.07 -5.64
N SER A 214 24.19 -16.13 -5.08
CA SER A 214 23.50 -17.43 -4.95
C SER A 214 22.27 -17.35 -4.04
N ILE A 215 22.36 -16.62 -2.91
CA ILE A 215 21.23 -16.41 -2.00
C ILE A 215 20.16 -15.52 -2.65
N MET A 216 20.57 -14.43 -3.29
CA MET A 216 19.62 -13.52 -3.99
C MET A 216 18.84 -14.22 -5.09
N THR A 217 19.49 -15.13 -5.83
CA THR A 217 18.87 -15.80 -6.98
C THR A 217 17.91 -16.92 -6.56
N ARG A 218 18.12 -17.52 -5.37
CA ARG A 218 17.36 -18.68 -4.89
C ARG A 218 16.35 -18.35 -3.80
N GLY A 219 16.45 -17.18 -3.17
CA GLY A 219 15.54 -16.65 -2.17
C GLY A 219 14.47 -15.82 -2.82
#